data_92bbbe994b03085c294f33b6af89ccf6
#
_entry.id   92bbbe994b03085c294f33b6af89ccf6
#
_cell.length_a   1.000
_cell.length_b   1.000
_cell.length_c   1.000
_cell.angle_alpha   90.00
_cell.angle_beta   90.00
_cell.angle_gamma   90.00
#
_symmetry.space_group_name_H-M   'P 1'
#
loop_
_entity.id
_entity.type
_entity.pdbx_description
1 polymer ?
#
loop_
_entity_poly.entity_id
_entity_poly.type
_entity_poly.pdbx_seq_one_letter_code
_entity_poly.pdbx_strand_id
1 'polypeptide(L)'
;MIGNVSLSTIPTIPDICPEDDLALIIGNALEAHGVENGDILCIAHKIVSKAEGAVMKLEEIKPSTEALDYAEKLNKNPKKVEIVLRQSKRVVRAFKRPQQNEGTMICEHHLGFISANAGVDESNSELGTVITLPNDPDASARKIGRALEDRFGVQIGIVITDTFGRPWRLGQVNVAIGLYRVPAITSEVGTKDAWGRDLFVTEAALCDELAAASGLLIKKAAKTPIVLFRGLKWTIEEKTSALNIVRSNSEDMFR
;
A
#
# COMPACT_ATOMS: atom_id res chain seq x y z
N MET A 1 26.09 9.93 -16.78
CA MET A 1 25.35 11.05 -16.16
C MET A 1 24.91 10.59 -14.77
N ILE A 2 25.21 11.37 -13.75
CA ILE A 2 24.72 11.10 -12.39
C ILE A 2 23.20 11.33 -12.43
N GLY A 3 22.41 10.30 -12.17
CA GLY A 3 20.96 10.42 -12.06
C GLY A 3 20.60 11.19 -10.79
N ASN A 4 19.66 12.12 -10.87
CA ASN A 4 19.08 12.78 -9.71
C ASN A 4 17.60 12.36 -9.62
N VAL A 5 17.19 11.88 -8.45
CA VAL A 5 15.78 11.57 -8.14
C VAL A 5 15.32 12.50 -7.04
N SER A 6 14.26 13.24 -7.29
CA SER A 6 13.63 14.10 -6.30
C SER A 6 12.31 13.49 -5.80
N LEU A 7 12.04 13.71 -4.53
CA LEU A 7 10.79 13.32 -3.87
C LEU A 7 10.13 14.58 -3.34
N SER A 8 8.87 14.80 -3.66
CA SER A 8 8.10 15.94 -3.16
C SER A 8 6.70 15.50 -2.73
N THR A 9 6.19 16.07 -1.65
CA THR A 9 4.80 15.87 -1.24
C THR A 9 3.88 16.70 -2.12
N ILE A 10 2.72 16.17 -2.46
CA ILE A 10 1.65 16.94 -3.11
C ILE A 10 0.77 17.53 -2.02
N PRO A 11 0.78 18.85 -1.85
CA PRO A 11 -0.02 19.54 -0.84
C PRO A 11 -1.50 19.62 -1.27
N THR A 12 -2.35 20.16 -0.38
CA THR A 12 -3.74 20.53 -0.68
C THR A 12 -4.71 19.38 -1.02
N ILE A 13 -4.37 18.14 -0.60
CA ILE A 13 -5.35 17.06 -0.67
C ILE A 13 -6.34 17.23 0.49
N PRO A 14 -7.65 17.41 0.22
CA PRO A 14 -8.67 17.55 1.26
C PRO A 14 -8.87 16.24 2.02
N ASP A 15 -9.69 16.28 3.07
CA ASP A 15 -10.17 15.06 3.69
C ASP A 15 -11.10 14.34 2.68
N ILE A 16 -10.76 13.10 2.35
CA ILE A 16 -11.48 12.30 1.35
C ILE A 16 -12.68 11.62 1.98
N CYS A 17 -13.82 11.70 1.28
CA CYS A 17 -15.08 11.06 1.62
C CYS A 17 -15.44 9.96 0.60
N PRO A 18 -16.37 9.05 0.95
CA PRO A 18 -16.91 8.10 -0.01
C PRO A 18 -17.50 8.80 -1.25
N GLU A 19 -17.26 8.19 -2.42
CA GLU A 19 -17.70 8.67 -3.74
C GLU A 19 -16.96 9.90 -4.27
N ASP A 20 -15.97 10.45 -3.56
CA ASP A 20 -15.11 11.51 -4.10
C ASP A 20 -14.38 11.02 -5.37
N ASP A 21 -14.34 11.88 -6.38
CA ASP A 21 -13.51 11.65 -7.57
C ASP A 21 -12.03 11.92 -7.23
N LEU A 22 -11.37 10.88 -6.74
CA LEU A 22 -9.99 10.97 -6.30
C LEU A 22 -9.03 11.37 -7.43
N ALA A 23 -9.29 10.94 -8.66
CA ALA A 23 -8.46 11.32 -9.81
C ALA A 23 -8.58 12.81 -10.12
N LEU A 24 -9.79 13.36 -10.03
CA LEU A 24 -10.02 14.80 -10.18
C LEU A 24 -9.33 15.60 -9.06
N ILE A 25 -9.47 15.17 -7.81
CA ILE A 25 -8.85 15.84 -6.65
C ILE A 25 -7.31 15.84 -6.78
N ILE A 26 -6.72 14.69 -7.10
CA ILE A 26 -5.27 14.57 -7.32
C ILE A 26 -4.84 15.44 -8.51
N GLY A 27 -5.58 15.40 -9.60
CA GLY A 27 -5.30 16.21 -10.78
C GLY A 27 -5.28 17.71 -10.48
N ASN A 28 -6.25 18.20 -9.71
CA ASN A 28 -6.29 19.62 -9.30
C ASN A 28 -5.07 19.99 -8.43
N ALA A 29 -4.66 19.13 -7.51
CA ALA A 29 -3.48 19.35 -6.69
C ALA A 29 -2.16 19.35 -7.51
N LEU A 30 -2.13 18.55 -8.56
CA LEU A 30 -0.97 18.43 -9.46
C LEU A 30 -0.83 19.60 -10.44
N GLU A 31 -1.89 20.34 -10.77
CA GLU A 31 -1.82 21.49 -11.69
C GLU A 31 -0.79 22.54 -11.25
N ALA A 32 -0.76 22.87 -9.95
CA ALA A 32 0.19 23.81 -9.40
C ALA A 32 1.62 23.25 -9.27
N HIS A 33 1.75 21.92 -9.27
CA HIS A 33 3.02 21.22 -9.05
C HIS A 33 3.73 20.90 -10.37
N GLY A 34 2.96 20.75 -11.44
CA GLY A 34 3.41 20.25 -12.73
C GLY A 34 3.65 18.75 -12.72
N VAL A 35 3.37 18.10 -13.85
CA VAL A 35 3.58 16.65 -14.04
C VAL A 35 4.38 16.45 -15.32
N GLU A 36 5.36 15.55 -15.30
CA GLU A 36 6.24 15.25 -16.41
C GLU A 36 6.18 13.77 -16.78
N ASN A 37 6.57 13.46 -18.02
CA ASN A 37 6.71 12.08 -18.44
C ASN A 37 7.69 11.30 -17.54
N GLY A 38 7.27 10.14 -17.06
CA GLY A 38 8.09 9.30 -16.21
C GLY A 38 7.99 9.63 -14.72
N ASP A 39 7.17 10.61 -14.32
CA ASP A 39 6.85 10.82 -12.90
C ASP A 39 6.13 9.62 -12.32
N ILE A 40 6.36 9.34 -11.02
CA ILE A 40 5.64 8.29 -10.29
C ILE A 40 4.98 8.90 -9.07
N LEU A 41 3.70 8.60 -8.88
CA LEU A 41 2.95 8.99 -7.69
C LEU A 41 2.82 7.80 -6.73
N CYS A 42 3.40 7.92 -5.54
CA CYS A 42 3.11 7.02 -4.42
C CYS A 42 1.94 7.58 -3.61
N ILE A 43 0.86 6.82 -3.51
CA ILE A 43 -0.42 7.23 -2.91
C ILE A 43 -0.72 6.33 -1.71
N ALA A 44 -0.93 6.91 -0.52
CA ALA A 44 -1.36 6.15 0.64
C ALA A 44 -2.75 5.54 0.40
N HIS A 45 -2.91 4.24 0.60
CA HIS A 45 -4.16 3.53 0.33
C HIS A 45 -5.39 4.15 1.00
N LYS A 46 -5.22 4.80 2.15
CA LYS A 46 -6.35 5.31 2.93
C LYS A 46 -7.22 6.32 2.20
N ILE A 47 -6.62 7.17 1.36
CA ILE A 47 -7.43 8.10 0.55
C ILE A 47 -8.16 7.36 -0.57
N VAL A 48 -7.57 6.31 -1.11
CA VAL A 48 -8.22 5.42 -2.09
C VAL A 48 -9.36 4.65 -1.43
N SER A 49 -9.08 4.00 -0.29
CA SER A 49 -10.07 3.25 0.48
C SER A 49 -11.28 4.11 0.87
N LYS A 50 -11.04 5.35 1.31
CA LYS A 50 -12.13 6.28 1.67
C LYS A 50 -12.97 6.65 0.45
N ALA A 51 -12.35 7.02 -0.66
CA ALA A 51 -13.07 7.36 -1.90
C ALA A 51 -13.91 6.19 -2.43
N GLU A 52 -13.44 4.95 -2.24
CA GLU A 52 -14.14 3.72 -2.65
C GLU A 52 -15.14 3.21 -1.60
N GLY A 53 -15.32 3.93 -0.48
CA GLY A 53 -16.25 3.53 0.58
C GLY A 53 -15.79 2.33 1.41
N ALA A 54 -14.49 1.98 1.37
CA ALA A 54 -13.90 0.91 2.19
C ALA A 54 -13.72 1.35 3.66
N VAL A 55 -14.75 1.95 4.22
CA VAL A 55 -14.86 2.42 5.61
C VAL A 55 -16.03 1.70 6.26
N MET A 56 -15.81 1.08 7.40
CA MET A 56 -16.83 0.29 8.11
C MET A 56 -17.11 0.86 9.49
N LYS A 57 -18.39 1.04 9.83
CA LYS A 57 -18.82 1.46 11.16
C LYS A 57 -18.85 0.26 12.09
N LEU A 58 -18.14 0.35 13.22
CA LEU A 58 -18.09 -0.74 14.19
C LEU A 58 -19.48 -1.04 14.81
N GLU A 59 -20.34 -0.05 14.92
CA GLU A 59 -21.70 -0.25 15.48
C GLU A 59 -22.55 -1.21 14.65
N GLU A 60 -22.34 -1.26 13.33
CA GLU A 60 -23.09 -2.12 12.38
C GLU A 60 -22.56 -3.56 12.35
N ILE A 61 -21.44 -3.84 13.01
CA ILE A 61 -20.79 -5.15 12.97
C ILE A 61 -21.32 -6.04 14.09
N LYS A 62 -21.74 -7.24 13.71
CA LYS A 62 -22.09 -8.33 14.62
C LYS A 62 -20.93 -9.33 14.64
N PRO A 63 -20.24 -9.49 15.77
CA PRO A 63 -19.14 -10.44 15.89
C PRO A 63 -19.62 -11.89 15.79
N SER A 64 -18.84 -12.73 15.12
CA SER A 64 -18.96 -14.19 15.13
C SER A 64 -18.39 -14.77 16.43
N THR A 65 -18.66 -16.06 16.70
CA THR A 65 -18.06 -16.77 17.84
C THR A 65 -16.54 -16.77 17.74
N GLU A 66 -15.98 -16.99 16.55
CA GLU A 66 -14.53 -16.93 16.32
C GLU A 66 -13.95 -15.55 16.63
N ALA A 67 -14.66 -14.47 16.25
CA ALA A 67 -14.24 -13.11 16.58
C ALA A 67 -14.26 -12.83 18.09
N LEU A 68 -15.22 -13.39 18.82
CA LEU A 68 -15.27 -13.27 20.28
C LEU A 68 -14.10 -13.99 20.94
N ASP A 69 -13.76 -15.21 20.50
CA ASP A 69 -12.66 -16.02 21.03
C ASP A 69 -11.29 -15.31 20.81
N TYR A 70 -11.04 -14.79 19.60
CA TYR A 70 -9.83 -14.01 19.35
C TYR A 70 -9.82 -12.70 20.13
N ALA A 71 -10.95 -12.02 20.27
CA ALA A 71 -11.07 -10.76 20.99
C ALA A 71 -10.69 -10.92 22.46
N GLU A 72 -11.20 -11.97 23.13
CA GLU A 72 -10.85 -12.31 24.52
C GLU A 72 -9.35 -12.63 24.65
N LYS A 73 -8.84 -13.53 23.82
CA LYS A 73 -7.42 -13.93 23.82
C LYS A 73 -6.46 -12.78 23.61
N LEU A 74 -6.84 -11.80 22.77
CA LEU A 74 -5.99 -10.70 22.36
C LEU A 74 -6.29 -9.37 23.08
N ASN A 75 -7.33 -9.33 23.91
CA ASN A 75 -7.86 -8.11 24.52
C ASN A 75 -8.18 -7.04 23.47
N LYS A 76 -8.93 -7.42 22.41
CA LYS A 76 -9.31 -6.55 21.30
C LYS A 76 -10.81 -6.33 21.25
N ASN A 77 -11.24 -5.28 20.56
CA ASN A 77 -12.65 -5.08 20.24
C ASN A 77 -13.15 -6.20 19.31
N PRO A 78 -14.16 -7.00 19.71
CA PRO A 78 -14.63 -8.13 18.92
C PRO A 78 -15.21 -7.73 17.55
N LYS A 79 -15.78 -6.54 17.42
CA LYS A 79 -16.28 -6.04 16.14
C LYS A 79 -15.14 -5.73 15.17
N LYS A 80 -14.04 -5.20 15.67
CA LYS A 80 -12.82 -4.99 14.90
C LYS A 80 -12.18 -6.32 14.48
N VAL A 81 -12.14 -7.30 15.40
CA VAL A 81 -11.65 -8.66 15.09
C VAL A 81 -12.49 -9.30 14.00
N GLU A 82 -13.81 -9.15 14.05
CA GLU A 82 -14.72 -9.65 13.01
C GLU A 82 -14.36 -9.08 11.63
N ILE A 83 -14.10 -7.76 11.53
CA ILE A 83 -13.70 -7.13 10.27
C ILE A 83 -12.35 -7.70 9.79
N VAL A 84 -11.38 -7.86 10.71
CA VAL A 84 -10.09 -8.48 10.38
C VAL A 84 -10.28 -9.89 9.81
N LEU A 85 -11.13 -10.72 10.42
CA LEU A 85 -11.43 -12.05 9.91
C LEU A 85 -12.08 -12.01 8.53
N ARG A 86 -13.03 -11.10 8.31
CA ARG A 86 -13.68 -10.92 6.98
C ARG A 86 -12.70 -10.47 5.89
N GLN A 87 -11.64 -9.75 6.24
CA GLN A 87 -10.60 -9.34 5.31
C GLN A 87 -9.50 -10.40 5.13
N SER A 88 -9.54 -11.47 5.93
CA SER A 88 -8.50 -12.49 5.98
C SER A 88 -8.91 -13.76 5.24
N LYS A 89 -8.03 -14.26 4.40
CA LYS A 89 -8.09 -15.63 3.90
C LYS A 89 -7.79 -16.64 5.01
N ARG A 90 -6.88 -16.29 5.92
CA ARG A 90 -6.55 -17.05 7.13
C ARG A 90 -5.78 -16.22 8.14
N VAL A 91 -5.86 -16.61 9.41
CA VAL A 91 -4.99 -16.09 10.47
C VAL A 91 -3.71 -16.93 10.48
N VAL A 92 -2.58 -16.29 10.20
CA VAL A 92 -1.25 -16.93 10.21
C VAL A 92 -0.76 -17.07 11.66
N ARG A 93 -0.92 -16.01 12.46
CA ARG A 93 -0.54 -16.00 13.86
C ARG A 93 -1.32 -14.97 14.66
N ALA A 94 -1.76 -15.33 15.86
CA ALA A 94 -2.37 -14.41 16.81
C ALA A 94 -1.64 -14.50 18.15
N PHE A 95 -1.17 -13.36 18.68
CA PHE A 95 -0.41 -13.33 19.92
C PHE A 95 -0.54 -11.99 20.65
N LYS A 96 -0.42 -12.03 21.96
CA LYS A 96 -0.34 -10.84 22.83
C LYS A 96 0.90 -10.95 23.70
N ARG A 97 1.74 -9.93 23.68
CA ARG A 97 2.90 -9.82 24.60
C ARG A 97 2.43 -9.28 25.95
N PRO A 98 3.07 -9.66 27.07
CA PRO A 98 2.66 -9.20 28.39
C PRO A 98 2.57 -7.68 28.55
N GLN A 99 3.41 -6.93 27.84
CA GLN A 99 3.48 -5.46 27.92
C GLN A 99 2.53 -4.74 26.95
N GLN A 100 1.79 -5.48 26.12
CA GLN A 100 0.86 -4.89 25.16
C GLN A 100 -0.56 -4.84 25.74
N ASN A 101 -1.25 -3.71 25.56
CA ASN A 101 -2.68 -3.60 25.90
C ASN A 101 -3.52 -4.50 25.00
N GLU A 102 -3.28 -4.45 23.69
CA GLU A 102 -3.92 -5.30 22.69
C GLU A 102 -2.91 -6.22 22.00
N GLY A 103 -3.33 -7.44 21.68
CA GLY A 103 -2.56 -8.38 20.87
C GLY A 103 -2.56 -8.03 19.39
N THR A 104 -1.79 -8.79 18.64
CA THR A 104 -1.63 -8.64 17.18
C THR A 104 -2.11 -9.90 16.47
N MET A 105 -2.87 -9.73 15.41
CA MET A 105 -3.22 -10.77 14.46
C MET A 105 -2.38 -10.58 13.20
N ILE A 106 -1.57 -11.56 12.84
CA ILE A 106 -0.91 -11.60 11.52
C ILE A 106 -1.79 -12.43 10.63
N CYS A 107 -2.29 -11.83 9.57
CA CYS A 107 -3.27 -12.43 8.68
C CYS A 107 -2.79 -12.40 7.23
N GLU A 108 -3.17 -13.41 6.47
CA GLU A 108 -3.12 -13.38 5.02
C GLU A 108 -4.40 -12.72 4.51
N HIS A 109 -4.28 -11.54 3.93
CA HIS A 109 -5.39 -10.82 3.31
C HIS A 109 -5.87 -11.56 2.06
N HIS A 110 -7.12 -11.35 1.62
CA HIS A 110 -7.64 -11.92 0.37
C HIS A 110 -6.80 -11.55 -0.86
N LEU A 111 -6.15 -10.40 -0.85
CA LEU A 111 -5.18 -9.96 -1.84
C LEU A 111 -3.82 -10.70 -1.78
N GLY A 112 -3.62 -11.65 -0.86
CA GLY A 112 -2.39 -12.43 -0.73
C GLY A 112 -1.31 -11.80 0.16
N PHE A 113 -1.41 -10.53 0.52
CA PHE A 113 -0.47 -9.88 1.43
C PHE A 113 -0.58 -10.41 2.86
N ILE A 114 0.55 -10.57 3.55
CA ILE A 114 0.59 -10.93 4.96
C ILE A 114 0.92 -9.70 5.78
N SER A 115 -0.04 -9.27 6.59
CA SER A 115 0.09 -8.05 7.39
C SER A 115 -0.57 -8.17 8.76
N ALA A 116 -0.29 -7.22 9.64
CA ALA A 116 -0.99 -7.09 10.91
C ALA A 116 -2.45 -6.68 10.67
N ASN A 117 -3.38 -7.39 11.31
CA ASN A 117 -4.82 -7.15 11.25
C ASN A 117 -5.38 -7.08 9.82
N ALA A 118 -4.79 -7.80 8.85
CA ALA A 118 -5.19 -7.77 7.45
C ALA A 118 -5.35 -6.35 6.87
N GLY A 119 -4.48 -5.41 7.24
CA GLY A 119 -4.56 -4.02 6.78
C GLY A 119 -5.71 -3.20 7.37
N VAL A 120 -6.51 -3.74 8.29
CA VAL A 120 -7.58 -3.00 8.98
C VAL A 120 -6.98 -2.01 9.98
N ASP A 121 -7.25 -0.71 9.80
CA ASP A 121 -6.68 0.37 10.62
C ASP A 121 -7.77 1.38 11.03
N GLU A 122 -7.65 1.92 12.25
CA GLU A 122 -8.50 2.98 12.81
C GLU A 122 -7.88 4.37 12.65
N SER A 123 -6.59 4.44 12.29
CA SER A 123 -5.92 5.74 12.20
C SER A 123 -6.39 6.54 10.99
N ASN A 124 -6.60 7.85 11.19
CA ASN A 124 -7.12 8.77 10.17
C ASN A 124 -8.53 8.42 9.66
N SER A 125 -9.35 7.76 10.49
CA SER A 125 -10.78 7.56 10.29
C SER A 125 -11.58 8.23 11.40
N GLU A 126 -12.90 8.34 11.21
CA GLU A 126 -13.81 8.83 12.25
C GLU A 126 -13.85 7.86 13.42
N LEU A 127 -14.13 8.38 14.62
CA LEU A 127 -14.28 7.57 15.82
C LEU A 127 -15.38 6.50 15.61
N GLY A 128 -15.06 5.26 15.97
CA GLY A 128 -16.00 4.14 15.78
C GLY A 128 -16.02 3.57 14.36
N THR A 129 -15.11 3.99 13.49
CA THR A 129 -14.95 3.41 12.15
C THR A 129 -13.57 2.78 11.97
N VAL A 130 -13.45 1.90 11.01
CA VAL A 130 -12.18 1.33 10.53
C VAL A 130 -12.10 1.45 9.02
N ILE A 131 -10.88 1.55 8.51
CA ILE A 131 -10.58 1.54 7.08
C ILE A 131 -9.99 0.17 6.72
N THR A 132 -10.47 -0.42 5.62
CA THR A 132 -9.91 -1.63 5.02
C THR A 132 -9.12 -1.28 3.77
N LEU A 133 -8.38 -2.22 3.21
CA LEU A 133 -7.70 -2.03 1.93
C LEU A 133 -8.74 -1.87 0.80
N PRO A 134 -8.38 -1.21 -0.32
CA PRO A 134 -9.21 -1.23 -1.53
C PRO A 134 -9.42 -2.67 -2.01
N ASN A 135 -10.57 -2.96 -2.62
CA ASN A 135 -10.88 -4.31 -3.09
C ASN A 135 -9.93 -4.79 -4.20
N ASP A 136 -9.55 -3.91 -5.10
CA ASP A 136 -8.58 -4.14 -6.18
C ASP A 136 -7.67 -2.92 -6.33
N PRO A 137 -6.56 -2.87 -5.56
CA PRO A 137 -5.66 -1.72 -5.59
C PRO A 137 -5.00 -1.48 -6.94
N ASP A 138 -4.75 -2.52 -7.74
CA ASP A 138 -4.21 -2.36 -9.10
C ASP A 138 -5.23 -1.70 -10.03
N ALA A 139 -6.51 -2.08 -9.94
CA ALA A 139 -7.57 -1.41 -10.69
C ALA A 139 -7.74 0.05 -10.26
N SER A 140 -7.65 0.33 -8.96
CA SER A 140 -7.68 1.70 -8.42
C SER A 140 -6.50 2.53 -8.94
N ALA A 141 -5.28 1.98 -8.91
CA ALA A 141 -4.09 2.62 -9.45
C ALA A 141 -4.25 2.91 -10.94
N ARG A 142 -4.78 1.95 -11.71
CA ARG A 142 -5.04 2.10 -13.14
C ARG A 142 -6.08 3.18 -13.44
N LYS A 143 -7.17 3.22 -12.69
CA LYS A 143 -8.22 4.25 -12.83
C LYS A 143 -7.64 5.65 -12.62
N ILE A 144 -6.90 5.84 -11.54
CA ILE A 144 -6.26 7.12 -11.22
C ILE A 144 -5.22 7.48 -12.29
N GLY A 145 -4.31 6.55 -12.63
CA GLY A 145 -3.24 6.80 -13.58
C GLY A 145 -3.75 7.20 -14.96
N ARG A 146 -4.72 6.47 -15.52
CA ARG A 146 -5.34 6.80 -16.82
C ARG A 146 -5.98 8.18 -16.82
N ALA A 147 -6.77 8.50 -15.80
CA ALA A 147 -7.43 9.81 -15.73
C ALA A 147 -6.42 10.96 -15.64
N LEU A 148 -5.29 10.78 -14.94
CA LEU A 148 -4.23 11.78 -14.89
C LEU A 148 -3.45 11.86 -16.21
N GLU A 149 -3.17 10.74 -16.87
CA GLU A 149 -2.54 10.72 -18.19
C GLU A 149 -3.40 11.43 -19.24
N ASP A 150 -4.72 11.17 -19.25
CA ASP A 150 -5.67 11.83 -20.15
C ASP A 150 -5.74 13.33 -19.90
N ARG A 151 -5.63 13.76 -18.63
CA ARG A 151 -5.68 15.17 -18.26
C ARG A 151 -4.42 15.94 -18.64
N PHE A 152 -3.24 15.36 -18.41
CA PHE A 152 -1.96 16.06 -18.54
C PHE A 152 -1.21 15.76 -19.84
N GLY A 153 -1.63 14.75 -20.59
CA GLY A 153 -0.97 14.32 -21.84
C GLY A 153 0.42 13.72 -21.61
N VAL A 154 0.66 13.12 -20.46
CA VAL A 154 1.95 12.53 -20.05
C VAL A 154 1.76 11.07 -19.63
N GLN A 155 2.83 10.28 -19.66
CA GLN A 155 2.85 8.92 -19.13
C GLN A 155 3.45 8.92 -17.71
N ILE A 156 2.70 8.36 -16.75
CA ILE A 156 3.10 8.33 -15.33
C ILE A 156 2.92 6.94 -14.73
N GLY A 157 3.61 6.72 -13.60
CA GLY A 157 3.42 5.55 -12.76
C GLY A 157 2.58 5.86 -11.52
N ILE A 158 1.80 4.87 -11.05
CA ILE A 158 1.12 4.94 -9.76
C ILE A 158 1.55 3.75 -8.90
N VAL A 159 1.83 4.02 -7.62
CA VAL A 159 2.07 3.03 -6.57
C VAL A 159 1.13 3.33 -5.41
N ILE A 160 0.16 2.46 -5.14
CA ILE A 160 -0.66 2.55 -3.92
C ILE A 160 0.07 1.83 -2.81
N THR A 161 0.19 2.48 -1.64
CA THR A 161 1.03 2.00 -0.54
C THR A 161 0.24 1.77 0.75
N ASP A 162 0.67 0.77 1.53
CA ASP A 162 0.28 0.60 2.93
C ASP A 162 1.53 0.44 3.80
N THR A 163 1.36 0.47 5.13
CA THR A 163 2.46 0.41 6.10
C THR A 163 2.50 -0.95 6.79
N PHE A 164 3.49 -1.78 6.48
CA PHE A 164 3.63 -3.13 7.03
C PHE A 164 4.75 -3.23 8.06
N GLY A 165 4.55 -4.12 9.04
CA GLY A 165 5.64 -4.69 9.81
C GLY A 165 6.48 -5.64 8.95
N ARG A 166 7.71 -5.90 9.39
CA ARG A 166 8.62 -6.79 8.65
C ARG A 166 9.05 -7.95 9.53
N PRO A 167 9.10 -9.19 9.00
CA PRO A 167 9.72 -10.32 9.71
C PRO A 167 11.16 -9.97 10.11
N TRP A 168 11.56 -10.35 11.32
CA TRP A 168 12.93 -10.19 11.88
C TRP A 168 13.51 -8.77 11.93
N ARG A 169 12.73 -7.74 11.64
CA ARG A 169 13.16 -6.34 11.78
C ARG A 169 12.15 -5.56 12.59
N LEU A 170 12.64 -4.70 13.50
CA LEU A 170 11.80 -3.72 14.18
C LEU A 170 11.44 -2.57 13.24
N GLY A 171 10.32 -1.93 13.54
CA GLY A 171 9.79 -0.82 12.74
C GLY A 171 8.91 -1.30 11.59
N GLN A 172 8.24 -0.34 10.98
CA GLN A 172 7.35 -0.51 9.84
C GLN A 172 7.95 0.20 8.63
N VAL A 173 7.54 -0.21 7.44
CA VAL A 173 7.90 0.42 6.18
C VAL A 173 6.68 0.41 5.28
N ASN A 174 6.57 1.40 4.40
CA ASN A 174 5.55 1.34 3.36
C ASN A 174 5.93 0.28 2.33
N VAL A 175 4.92 -0.45 1.86
CA VAL A 175 5.01 -1.46 0.80
C VAL A 175 3.99 -1.15 -0.28
N ALA A 176 4.24 -1.58 -1.49
CA ALA A 176 3.31 -1.46 -2.59
C ALA A 176 2.19 -2.51 -2.47
N ILE A 177 0.95 -2.06 -2.65
CA ILE A 177 -0.22 -2.94 -2.68
C ILE A 177 -1.04 -2.81 -3.97
N GLY A 178 -0.73 -1.82 -4.82
CA GLY A 178 -1.37 -1.61 -6.11
C GLY A 178 -0.49 -0.82 -7.04
N LEU A 179 -0.47 -1.19 -8.33
CA LEU A 179 0.45 -0.65 -9.33
C LEU A 179 -0.27 -0.26 -10.62
N TYR A 180 0.23 0.81 -11.25
CA TYR A 180 -0.07 1.13 -12.64
C TYR A 180 1.22 1.54 -13.35
N ARG A 181 1.55 0.87 -14.44
CA ARG A 181 2.72 1.05 -15.31
C ARG A 181 4.10 0.83 -14.64
N VAL A 182 4.21 0.94 -13.32
CA VAL A 182 5.47 0.72 -12.59
C VAL A 182 5.75 -0.77 -12.50
N PRO A 183 6.94 -1.27 -12.89
CA PRO A 183 7.32 -2.65 -12.68
C PRO A 183 7.28 -3.02 -11.19
N ALA A 184 6.74 -4.19 -10.88
CA ALA A 184 6.80 -4.71 -9.52
C ALA A 184 8.26 -5.05 -9.15
N ILE A 185 8.97 -5.69 -10.08
CA ILE A 185 10.35 -6.14 -9.94
C ILE A 185 11.16 -5.62 -11.13
N THR A 186 12.39 -5.20 -10.89
CA THR A 186 13.39 -4.96 -11.93
C THR A 186 14.49 -5.99 -11.84
N SER A 187 14.72 -6.72 -12.92
CA SER A 187 15.71 -7.80 -12.98
C SER A 187 16.99 -7.33 -13.65
N GLU A 188 18.12 -7.60 -13.02
CA GLU A 188 19.47 -7.46 -13.59
C GLU A 188 20.06 -8.82 -14.02
N VAL A 189 19.25 -9.88 -13.99
CA VAL A 189 19.66 -11.21 -14.41
C VAL A 189 20.11 -11.19 -15.87
N GLY A 190 21.27 -11.79 -16.13
CA GLY A 190 21.89 -11.81 -17.47
C GLY A 190 22.72 -10.56 -17.80
N THR A 191 22.81 -9.59 -16.89
CA THR A 191 23.76 -8.47 -16.99
C THR A 191 25.05 -8.77 -16.22
N LYS A 192 26.00 -7.85 -16.24
CA LYS A 192 27.29 -7.99 -15.54
C LYS A 192 27.41 -6.97 -14.40
N ASP A 193 28.03 -7.41 -13.30
CA ASP A 193 28.45 -6.50 -12.24
C ASP A 193 29.58 -5.56 -12.71
N ALA A 194 29.99 -4.61 -11.85
CA ALA A 194 31.06 -3.67 -12.14
C ALA A 194 32.44 -4.32 -12.42
N TRP A 195 32.58 -5.61 -12.12
CA TRP A 195 33.81 -6.40 -12.31
C TRP A 195 33.68 -7.41 -13.46
N GLY A 196 32.57 -7.37 -14.20
CA GLY A 196 32.33 -8.23 -15.35
C GLY A 196 31.82 -9.64 -15.04
N ARG A 197 31.36 -9.92 -13.80
CA ARG A 197 30.73 -11.20 -13.41
C ARG A 197 29.26 -11.19 -13.77
N ASP A 198 28.77 -12.29 -14.31
CA ASP A 198 27.34 -12.42 -14.65
C ASP A 198 26.48 -12.44 -13.39
N LEU A 199 25.36 -11.68 -13.42
CA LEU A 199 24.35 -11.64 -12.38
C LEU A 199 23.27 -12.68 -12.66
N PHE A 200 22.99 -13.56 -11.69
CA PHE A 200 22.05 -14.68 -11.85
C PHE A 200 20.77 -14.56 -11.02
N VAL A 201 20.76 -13.69 -10.01
CA VAL A 201 19.65 -13.62 -9.02
C VAL A 201 19.30 -12.20 -8.57
N THR A 202 19.87 -11.18 -9.22
CA THR A 202 19.65 -9.80 -8.79
C THR A 202 18.32 -9.29 -9.32
N GLU A 203 17.35 -9.19 -8.42
CA GLU A 203 15.99 -8.69 -8.69
C GLU A 203 15.57 -7.74 -7.58
N ALA A 204 15.42 -6.47 -7.92
CA ALA A 204 14.98 -5.44 -6.98
C ALA A 204 13.46 -5.29 -7.04
N ALA A 205 12.79 -5.28 -5.89
CA ALA A 205 11.36 -4.96 -5.78
C ALA A 205 11.15 -3.45 -5.91
N LEU A 206 11.23 -2.92 -7.14
CA LEU A 206 11.17 -1.49 -7.42
C LEU A 206 9.96 -0.82 -6.79
N CYS A 207 8.79 -1.46 -6.85
CA CYS A 207 7.57 -0.92 -6.27
C CYS A 207 7.67 -0.74 -4.75
N ASP A 208 8.31 -1.68 -4.04
CA ASP A 208 8.51 -1.59 -2.59
C ASP A 208 9.59 -0.57 -2.23
N GLU A 209 10.64 -0.42 -3.03
CA GLU A 209 11.64 0.64 -2.83
C GLU A 209 11.00 2.04 -2.95
N LEU A 210 10.14 2.26 -3.95
CA LEU A 210 9.37 3.50 -4.10
C LEU A 210 8.40 3.71 -2.92
N ALA A 211 7.66 2.67 -2.56
CA ALA A 211 6.75 2.71 -1.43
C ALA A 211 7.50 3.07 -0.14
N ALA A 212 8.62 2.40 0.14
CA ALA A 212 9.44 2.63 1.33
C ALA A 212 10.00 4.06 1.36
N ALA A 213 10.53 4.55 0.23
CA ALA A 213 11.05 5.91 0.13
C ALA A 213 9.95 6.97 0.34
N SER A 214 8.73 6.74 -0.17
CA SER A 214 7.58 7.62 0.07
C SER A 214 7.26 7.78 1.57
N GLY A 215 7.48 6.73 2.36
CA GLY A 215 7.29 6.72 3.81
C GLY A 215 8.16 7.74 4.57
N LEU A 216 9.23 8.24 3.96
CA LEU A 216 10.05 9.31 4.54
C LEU A 216 9.27 10.64 4.62
N LEU A 217 8.35 10.86 3.69
CA LEU A 217 7.58 12.09 3.56
C LEU A 217 6.11 11.92 4.00
N ILE A 218 5.50 10.76 3.77
CA ILE A 218 4.15 10.44 4.22
C ILE A 218 4.18 10.21 5.73
N LYS A 219 3.57 11.13 6.50
CA LYS A 219 3.43 10.99 7.95
C LYS A 219 1.95 11.05 8.33
N LYS A 220 1.56 10.25 9.33
CA LYS A 220 0.15 10.14 9.76
C LYS A 220 -0.52 11.48 10.11
N ALA A 221 0.23 12.42 10.68
CA ALA A 221 -0.27 13.74 11.08
C ALA A 221 -0.07 14.85 10.03
N ALA A 222 0.69 14.61 8.97
CA ALA A 222 1.09 15.65 8.02
C ALA A 222 0.04 15.96 6.94
N LYS A 223 -1.01 15.14 6.82
CA LYS A 223 -2.01 15.25 5.75
C LYS A 223 -1.40 15.34 4.33
N THR A 224 -0.27 14.63 4.11
CA THR A 224 0.43 14.55 2.83
C THR A 224 0.40 13.12 2.31
N PRO A 225 -0.74 12.63 1.80
CA PRO A 225 -0.92 11.23 1.44
C PRO A 225 -0.30 10.86 0.09
N ILE A 226 0.29 11.81 -0.63
CA ILE A 226 0.84 11.60 -1.97
C ILE A 226 2.26 12.15 -2.04
N VAL A 227 3.16 11.33 -2.60
CA VAL A 227 4.55 11.70 -2.90
C VAL A 227 4.80 11.49 -4.38
N LEU A 228 5.31 12.52 -5.04
CA LEU A 228 5.75 12.50 -6.42
C LEU A 228 7.25 12.21 -6.48
N PHE A 229 7.63 11.23 -7.27
CA PHE A 229 9.01 10.91 -7.65
C PHE A 229 9.27 11.43 -9.05
N ARG A 230 10.37 12.17 -9.24
CA ARG A 230 10.79 12.69 -10.54
C ARG A 230 12.26 12.42 -10.80
N GLY A 231 12.58 12.09 -12.04
CA GLY A 231 13.96 11.85 -12.49
C GLY A 231 14.43 10.40 -12.36
N LEU A 232 13.62 9.49 -11.80
CA LEU A 232 13.91 8.06 -11.83
C LEU A 232 13.82 7.55 -13.28
N LYS A 233 14.81 6.74 -13.68
CA LYS A 233 14.75 6.01 -14.94
C LYS A 233 14.13 4.64 -14.70
N TRP A 234 13.01 4.38 -15.32
CA TRP A 234 12.29 3.11 -15.24
C TRP A 234 11.62 2.78 -16.57
N THR A 235 11.22 1.53 -16.75
CA THR A 235 10.55 1.07 -17.97
C THR A 235 9.09 0.84 -17.67
N ILE A 236 8.21 1.31 -18.54
CA ILE A 236 6.77 1.09 -18.42
C ILE A 236 6.45 -0.39 -18.58
N GLU A 237 5.65 -0.92 -17.65
CA GLU A 237 5.11 -2.27 -17.69
C GLU A 237 3.58 -2.23 -17.73
N GLU A 238 3.00 -2.51 -18.91
CA GLU A 238 1.55 -2.39 -19.13
C GLU A 238 0.71 -3.41 -18.33
N LYS A 239 1.29 -4.57 -18.01
CA LYS A 239 0.61 -5.66 -17.28
C LYS A 239 1.18 -5.85 -15.87
N THR A 240 1.55 -4.75 -15.23
CA THR A 240 2.06 -4.79 -13.87
C THR A 240 0.97 -5.12 -12.85
N SER A 241 1.37 -5.75 -11.75
CA SER A 241 0.52 -6.01 -10.57
C SER A 241 1.38 -6.07 -9.33
N ALA A 242 0.89 -5.51 -8.22
CA ALA A 242 1.53 -5.65 -6.93
C ALA A 242 1.55 -7.11 -6.43
N LEU A 243 0.72 -7.99 -7.00
CA LEU A 243 0.75 -9.42 -6.69
C LEU A 243 1.98 -10.13 -7.23
N ASN A 244 2.71 -9.53 -8.18
CA ASN A 244 3.93 -10.13 -8.75
C ASN A 244 5.08 -10.21 -7.74
N ILE A 245 5.03 -9.47 -6.61
CA ILE A 245 6.00 -9.58 -5.51
C ILE A 245 5.57 -10.56 -4.41
N VAL A 246 4.35 -11.09 -4.49
CA VAL A 246 3.84 -12.04 -3.48
C VAL A 246 4.32 -13.45 -3.84
N ARG A 247 5.06 -14.08 -2.92
CA ARG A 247 5.55 -15.46 -3.12
C ARG A 247 4.38 -16.45 -3.23
N SER A 248 4.49 -17.36 -4.14
CA SER A 248 3.58 -18.51 -4.17
C SER A 248 3.77 -19.40 -2.92
N ASN A 249 2.78 -20.21 -2.58
CA ASN A 249 2.88 -21.11 -1.41
C ASN A 249 4.05 -22.08 -1.50
N SER A 250 4.48 -22.47 -2.71
CA SER A 250 5.61 -23.35 -2.95
C SER A 250 6.97 -22.66 -2.77
N GLU A 251 7.01 -21.35 -2.85
CA GLU A 251 8.23 -20.53 -2.70
C GLU A 251 8.33 -19.87 -1.32
N ASP A 252 7.28 -19.99 -0.51
CA ASP A 252 7.24 -19.41 0.83
C ASP A 252 7.87 -20.33 1.86
N MET A 253 9.11 -20.01 2.23
CA MET A 253 9.86 -20.77 3.25
C MET A 253 9.53 -20.37 4.69
N PHE A 254 8.57 -19.48 4.93
CA PHE A 254 8.28 -18.88 6.23
C PHE A 254 6.91 -19.26 6.79
N ARG A 255 6.16 -20.09 6.10
CA ARG A 255 4.84 -20.60 6.49
C ARG A 255 4.89 -22.06 6.93
#